data_ba6d19bef825a0c5688d0c189524866d
#
_entry.id   ba6d19bef825a0c5688d0c189524866d
#
_cell.length_a   1.000
_cell.length_b   1.000
_cell.length_c   1.000
_cell.angle_alpha   90.00
_cell.angle_beta   90.00
_cell.angle_gamma   90.00
#
_symmetry.space_group_name_H-M   'P 1'
#
loop_
_entity.id
_entity.type
_entity.pdbx_description
1 polymer ?
#
loop_
_entity_poly.entity_id
_entity_poly.type
_entity_poly.pdbx_seq_one_letter_code
_entity_poly.pdbx_strand_id
1 'polypeptide(L)'
;MPAARAGVRRRSLLTGTVIAVVAVAAAAAAAVAAAGFQDEEGTAPPEPEAELRFLPEDDESDQALLAEDQTGEVVPDDSFPLLDGGLGTFADFAGKPVVVNFFASWCEPCKAELPDFAMVHDELGEQVTFVGVNVRDSEDDARLLLEATGVDYTVARDPSGALAEAFGVINMPSTFILDAEGRVVSSHPGVLTAGELRAELAGLG
;
A
#
# COMPACT_ATOMS: atom_id res chain seq x y z
N MET A 1 -21.73 66.58 5.94
CA MET A 1 -23.19 66.66 6.01
C MET A 1 -23.75 65.36 5.38
N PRO A 2 -24.75 64.76 5.95
CA PRO A 2 -25.06 63.32 5.86
C PRO A 2 -26.29 63.00 5.03
N ALA A 3 -26.43 61.77 4.59
CA ALA A 3 -27.71 61.10 4.39
C ALA A 3 -27.42 59.59 4.34
N ALA A 4 -27.75 58.78 5.27
CA ALA A 4 -28.98 58.30 5.87
C ALA A 4 -29.84 57.42 4.95
N ARG A 5 -29.88 56.12 5.37
CA ARG A 5 -31.03 55.18 5.44
C ARG A 5 -31.54 54.60 4.11
N ALA A 6 -31.74 53.29 4.02
CA ALA A 6 -32.82 52.59 4.75
C ALA A 6 -32.56 51.05 4.73
N GLY A 7 -32.76 50.44 5.90
CA GLY A 7 -32.87 49.00 6.06
C GLY A 7 -34.26 48.52 5.63
N VAL A 8 -34.32 47.35 4.99
CA VAL A 8 -35.58 46.62 4.83
C VAL A 8 -35.41 45.27 5.53
N ARG A 9 -36.07 45.17 6.66
CA ARG A 9 -36.36 43.93 7.35
C ARG A 9 -37.25 43.05 6.47
N ARG A 10 -36.80 41.88 6.08
CA ARG A 10 -37.70 40.78 5.71
C ARG A 10 -37.54 39.66 6.74
N ARG A 11 -38.45 39.73 7.73
CA ARG A 11 -38.69 38.65 8.66
C ARG A 11 -39.86 37.81 8.18
N SER A 12 -39.69 36.48 8.34
CA SER A 12 -40.70 35.50 8.66
C SER A 12 -41.88 35.30 7.69
N LEU A 13 -41.73 34.31 6.79
CA LEU A 13 -42.89 33.59 6.27
C LEU A 13 -42.59 32.11 5.92
N LEU A 14 -41.47 31.53 6.38
CA LEU A 14 -41.13 30.15 6.06
C LEU A 14 -41.25 29.17 7.23
N THR A 15 -41.69 29.62 8.42
CA THR A 15 -41.74 28.74 9.61
C THR A 15 -43.10 28.07 9.80
N GLY A 16 -44.13 28.48 9.05
CA GLY A 16 -45.50 27.95 9.22
C GLY A 16 -45.80 26.69 8.40
N THR A 17 -45.09 26.48 7.30
CA THR A 17 -45.47 25.41 6.34
C THR A 17 -44.75 24.09 6.63
N VAL A 18 -43.61 24.11 7.33
CA VAL A 18 -42.86 22.89 7.67
C VAL A 18 -43.49 22.11 8.82
N ILE A 19 -44.15 22.80 9.76
CA ILE A 19 -44.80 22.15 10.93
C ILE A 19 -46.07 21.39 10.52
N ALA A 20 -46.80 21.86 9.50
CA ALA A 20 -48.03 21.21 9.06
C ALA A 20 -47.77 19.88 8.29
N VAL A 21 -46.62 19.76 7.59
CA VAL A 21 -46.28 18.55 6.82
C VAL A 21 -45.81 17.40 7.73
N VAL A 22 -45.11 17.74 8.83
CA VAL A 22 -44.62 16.73 9.78
C VAL A 22 -45.75 16.13 10.61
N ALA A 23 -46.81 16.91 10.92
CA ALA A 23 -47.96 16.43 11.69
C ALA A 23 -48.84 15.43 10.89
N VAL A 24 -48.95 15.57 9.57
CA VAL A 24 -49.75 14.67 8.72
C VAL A 24 -49.01 13.34 8.48
N ALA A 25 -47.67 13.36 8.43
CA ALA A 25 -46.87 12.13 8.26
C ALA A 25 -46.90 11.25 9.53
N ALA A 26 -46.97 11.85 10.72
CA ALA A 26 -47.03 11.10 11.99
C ALA A 26 -48.41 10.43 12.22
N ALA A 27 -49.51 11.01 11.72
CA ALA A 27 -50.84 10.43 11.83
C ALA A 27 -51.05 9.24 10.86
N ALA A 28 -50.40 9.23 9.70
CA ALA A 28 -50.47 8.11 8.76
C ALA A 28 -49.69 6.87 9.22
N ALA A 29 -48.61 7.06 9.95
CA ALA A 29 -47.79 5.96 10.48
C ALA A 29 -48.47 5.22 11.67
N ALA A 30 -49.33 5.91 12.44
CA ALA A 30 -50.03 5.31 13.56
C ALA A 30 -51.25 4.48 13.12
N ALA A 31 -51.83 4.73 11.94
CA ALA A 31 -52.97 3.99 11.43
C ALA A 31 -52.62 2.65 10.77
N VAL A 32 -51.39 2.46 10.34
CA VAL A 32 -50.91 1.21 9.73
C VAL A 32 -50.48 0.18 10.80
N ALA A 33 -50.11 0.64 11.99
CA ALA A 33 -49.70 -0.23 13.10
C ALA A 33 -50.85 -0.89 13.89
N ALA A 34 -52.13 -0.51 13.63
CA ALA A 34 -53.29 -1.00 14.38
C ALA A 34 -54.16 -2.01 13.63
N ALA A 35 -53.84 -2.39 12.41
CA ALA A 35 -54.66 -3.29 11.60
C ALA A 35 -53.87 -4.48 11.05
N GLY A 36 -53.28 -5.28 11.89
CA GLY A 36 -52.57 -6.45 11.37
C GLY A 36 -51.79 -7.27 12.39
N PHE A 37 -52.42 -7.61 13.52
CA PHE A 37 -51.92 -8.75 14.30
C PHE A 37 -53.11 -9.68 14.51
N GLN A 38 -53.30 -10.59 13.61
CA GLN A 38 -54.06 -11.81 13.84
C GLN A 38 -53.09 -12.97 13.88
N ASP A 39 -53.07 -13.63 15.01
CA ASP A 39 -52.27 -14.81 15.29
C ASP A 39 -52.63 -15.92 14.30
N GLU A 40 -51.73 -16.22 13.37
CA GLU A 40 -51.66 -17.53 12.75
C GLU A 40 -50.46 -18.26 13.37
N GLU A 41 -50.76 -19.23 14.22
CA GLU A 41 -49.86 -20.32 14.55
C GLU A 41 -49.55 -21.08 13.27
N GLY A 42 -48.59 -20.55 12.50
CA GLY A 42 -48.02 -21.19 11.33
C GLY A 42 -46.55 -21.51 11.63
N THR A 43 -46.29 -22.78 11.75
CA THR A 43 -44.99 -23.45 11.81
C THR A 43 -43.96 -22.66 11.03
N ALA A 44 -42.95 -22.09 11.71
CA ALA A 44 -41.81 -21.47 11.10
C ALA A 44 -41.15 -22.48 10.15
N PRO A 45 -40.86 -22.09 8.91
CA PRO A 45 -40.00 -22.93 8.07
C PRO A 45 -38.66 -23.09 8.79
N PRO A 46 -38.00 -24.26 8.69
CA PRO A 46 -36.70 -24.44 9.27
C PRO A 46 -35.79 -23.36 8.66
N GLU A 47 -35.18 -22.55 9.51
CA GLU A 47 -34.09 -21.69 9.10
C GLU A 47 -33.09 -22.58 8.40
N PRO A 48 -32.58 -22.22 7.21
CA PRO A 48 -31.45 -22.90 6.68
C PRO A 48 -30.32 -22.66 7.69
N GLU A 49 -30.02 -23.69 8.47
CA GLU A 49 -28.75 -23.74 9.17
C GLU A 49 -27.71 -23.55 8.07
N ALA A 50 -27.28 -22.28 7.88
CA ALA A 50 -26.03 -22.01 7.21
C ALA A 50 -25.00 -22.73 8.08
N GLU A 51 -24.77 -24.00 7.75
CA GLU A 51 -23.53 -24.64 8.12
C GLU A 51 -22.44 -23.66 7.69
N LEU A 52 -22.00 -22.84 8.65
CA LEU A 52 -20.73 -22.17 8.57
C LEU A 52 -19.73 -23.32 8.53
N ARG A 53 -19.57 -23.86 7.33
CA ARG A 53 -18.54 -24.84 7.04
C ARG A 53 -17.27 -24.05 7.29
N PHE A 54 -16.72 -24.23 8.48
CA PHE A 54 -15.35 -23.86 8.78
C PHE A 54 -14.53 -24.48 7.65
N LEU A 55 -14.04 -23.62 6.76
CA LEU A 55 -12.96 -24.00 5.89
C LEU A 55 -11.85 -24.46 6.81
N PRO A 56 -11.19 -25.59 6.55
CA PRO A 56 -10.09 -26.03 7.38
C PRO A 56 -9.07 -24.89 7.43
N GLU A 57 -8.75 -24.46 8.65
CA GLU A 57 -7.80 -23.35 8.92
C GLU A 57 -6.34 -23.80 8.73
N ASP A 58 -6.09 -24.82 7.94
CA ASP A 58 -4.76 -25.38 7.72
C ASP A 58 -4.50 -25.59 6.23
N ASP A 59 -4.78 -24.57 5.39
CA ASP A 59 -4.28 -24.58 4.02
C ASP A 59 -2.99 -23.77 3.91
N GLU A 60 -1.88 -24.43 4.25
CA GLU A 60 -0.52 -23.95 3.91
C GLU A 60 -0.37 -23.70 2.39
N SER A 61 -1.36 -24.09 1.58
CA SER A 61 -1.37 -23.86 0.13
C SER A 61 -1.72 -22.41 -0.25
N ASP A 62 -2.44 -21.65 0.60
CA ASP A 62 -2.73 -20.24 0.32
C ASP A 62 -1.52 -19.32 0.52
N GLN A 63 -0.51 -19.73 1.26
CA GLN A 63 0.76 -18.99 1.35
C GLN A 63 1.68 -19.25 0.14
N ALA A 64 1.49 -20.33 -0.59
CA ALA A 64 2.28 -20.66 -1.78
C ALA A 64 1.89 -19.84 -3.02
N LEU A 65 0.77 -19.09 -2.98
CA LEU A 65 0.38 -18.16 -4.05
C LEU A 65 1.01 -16.76 -3.90
N LEU A 66 1.79 -16.55 -2.85
CA LEU A 66 2.43 -15.25 -2.54
C LEU A 66 3.93 -15.36 -2.78
N ALA A 67 4.35 -15.00 -3.97
CA ALA A 67 5.73 -14.95 -4.45
C ALA A 67 6.35 -16.34 -4.74
N GLU A 68 6.62 -16.61 -6.00
CA GLU A 68 7.56 -17.66 -6.38
C GLU A 68 8.90 -17.35 -5.71
N ASP A 69 9.47 -18.34 -5.02
CA ASP A 69 10.79 -18.21 -4.41
C ASP A 69 11.82 -17.98 -5.52
N GLN A 70 12.29 -16.77 -5.65
CA GLN A 70 13.27 -16.35 -6.66
C GLN A 70 14.72 -16.75 -6.28
N THR A 71 14.91 -17.45 -5.16
CA THR A 71 16.24 -17.86 -4.69
C THR A 71 16.96 -18.70 -5.73
N GLY A 72 18.18 -18.27 -6.11
CA GLY A 72 19.00 -18.92 -7.14
C GLY A 72 18.79 -18.39 -8.55
N GLU A 73 17.74 -17.60 -8.81
CA GLU A 73 17.58 -16.94 -10.10
C GLU A 73 18.63 -15.84 -10.31
N VAL A 74 19.06 -15.70 -11.54
CA VAL A 74 19.97 -14.61 -11.96
C VAL A 74 19.11 -13.42 -12.35
N VAL A 75 19.43 -12.26 -11.79
CA VAL A 75 18.69 -11.03 -12.10
C VAL A 75 18.79 -10.65 -13.58
N PRO A 76 17.77 -9.93 -14.14
CA PRO A 76 17.81 -9.46 -15.51
C PRO A 76 19.03 -8.62 -15.81
N ASP A 77 19.66 -8.84 -16.98
CA ASP A 77 20.80 -8.05 -17.46
C ASP A 77 20.35 -6.85 -18.32
N ASP A 78 19.09 -6.49 -18.26
CA ASP A 78 18.53 -5.36 -18.99
C ASP A 78 18.97 -4.03 -18.35
N SER A 79 19.24 -3.04 -19.21
CA SER A 79 19.56 -1.70 -18.73
C SER A 79 18.30 -0.94 -18.31
N PHE A 80 18.42 -0.18 -17.24
CA PHE A 80 17.36 0.67 -16.68
C PHE A 80 17.85 2.11 -16.48
N PRO A 81 16.95 3.11 -16.58
CA PRO A 81 17.30 4.49 -16.28
C PRO A 81 17.56 4.68 -14.80
N LEU A 82 18.55 5.50 -14.48
CA LEU A 82 18.84 5.94 -13.11
C LEU A 82 18.14 7.27 -12.83
N LEU A 83 17.75 7.48 -11.59
CA LEU A 83 17.07 8.70 -11.16
C LEU A 83 17.98 9.94 -11.33
N ASP A 84 19.29 9.79 -11.13
CA ASP A 84 20.26 10.86 -11.31
C ASP A 84 20.74 11.03 -12.75
N GLY A 85 20.15 10.28 -13.66
CA GLY A 85 20.43 10.30 -15.10
C GLY A 85 21.38 9.19 -15.54
N GLY A 86 21.33 8.92 -16.83
CA GLY A 86 22.07 7.79 -17.42
C GLY A 86 21.32 6.46 -17.34
N LEU A 87 22.03 5.39 -17.63
CA LEU A 87 21.56 4.02 -17.58
C LEU A 87 22.46 3.20 -16.65
N GLY A 88 21.89 2.22 -15.98
CA GLY A 88 22.60 1.22 -15.20
C GLY A 88 22.13 -0.18 -15.56
N THR A 89 22.87 -1.18 -15.12
CA THR A 89 22.50 -2.60 -15.15
C THR A 89 22.81 -3.20 -13.78
N PHE A 90 22.25 -4.35 -13.42
CA PHE A 90 22.64 -5.01 -12.18
C PHE A 90 24.08 -5.52 -12.20
N ALA A 91 24.66 -5.76 -13.38
CA ALA A 91 26.06 -6.11 -13.52
C ALA A 91 27.02 -5.00 -13.05
N ASP A 92 26.61 -3.72 -13.11
CA ASP A 92 27.40 -2.59 -12.61
C ASP A 92 27.59 -2.62 -11.09
N PHE A 93 26.74 -3.36 -10.37
CA PHE A 93 26.76 -3.51 -8.91
C PHE A 93 27.39 -4.81 -8.44
N ALA A 94 27.84 -5.69 -9.36
CA ALA A 94 28.45 -6.97 -9.03
C ALA A 94 29.76 -6.80 -8.25
N GLY A 95 30.16 -7.86 -7.53
CA GLY A 95 31.38 -7.90 -6.73
C GLY A 95 31.20 -7.66 -5.24
N LYS A 96 30.00 -7.22 -4.82
CA LYS A 96 29.55 -7.14 -3.44
C LYS A 96 28.11 -7.65 -3.38
N PRO A 97 27.62 -8.07 -2.21
CA PRO A 97 26.18 -8.28 -2.03
C PRO A 97 25.41 -7.01 -2.37
N VAL A 98 24.21 -7.18 -2.95
CA VAL A 98 23.35 -6.06 -3.34
C VAL A 98 21.99 -6.19 -2.66
N VAL A 99 21.54 -5.14 -2.00
CA VAL A 99 20.16 -4.98 -1.55
C VAL A 99 19.38 -4.25 -2.64
N VAL A 100 18.33 -4.89 -3.17
CA VAL A 100 17.42 -4.30 -4.15
C VAL A 100 16.06 -4.10 -3.50
N ASN A 101 15.67 -2.85 -3.28
CA ASN A 101 14.41 -2.50 -2.63
C ASN A 101 13.44 -1.84 -3.62
N PHE A 102 12.27 -2.43 -3.80
CA PHE A 102 11.20 -1.93 -4.67
C PHE A 102 10.24 -1.05 -3.88
N PHE A 103 10.10 0.21 -4.32
CA PHE A 103 9.31 1.22 -3.62
C PHE A 103 8.62 2.20 -4.57
N ALA A 104 7.70 3.02 -4.04
CA ALA A 104 7.13 4.17 -4.74
C ALA A 104 6.68 5.25 -3.75
N SER A 105 6.52 6.48 -4.21
CA SER A 105 6.06 7.60 -3.39
C SER A 105 4.59 7.48 -2.96
N TRP A 106 3.79 6.76 -3.70
CA TRP A 106 2.38 6.47 -3.37
C TRP A 106 2.19 5.25 -2.44
N CYS A 107 3.28 4.53 -2.10
CA CYS A 107 3.28 3.35 -1.23
C CYS A 107 3.54 3.77 0.22
N GLU A 108 2.51 3.84 1.06
CA GLU A 108 2.64 4.27 2.46
C GLU A 108 3.57 3.36 3.30
N PRO A 109 3.49 2.01 3.22
CA PRO A 109 4.45 1.17 3.96
C PRO A 109 5.89 1.34 3.48
N CYS A 110 6.13 1.65 2.19
CA CYS A 110 7.46 1.94 1.68
C CYS A 110 8.07 3.21 2.32
N LYS A 111 7.25 4.27 2.50
CA LYS A 111 7.69 5.51 3.17
C LYS A 111 8.14 5.26 4.61
N ALA A 112 7.50 4.32 5.29
CA ALA A 112 7.85 3.96 6.66
C ALA A 112 9.16 3.18 6.74
N GLU A 113 9.48 2.38 5.72
CA GLU A 113 10.65 1.51 5.65
C GLU A 113 11.94 2.26 5.25
N LEU A 114 11.84 3.19 4.28
CA LEU A 114 13.00 3.83 3.67
C LEU A 114 13.99 4.50 4.65
N PRO A 115 13.57 5.14 5.75
CA PRO A 115 14.52 5.65 6.75
C PRO A 115 15.38 4.55 7.39
N ASP A 116 14.84 3.35 7.58
CA ASP A 116 15.57 2.20 8.09
C ASP A 116 16.63 1.73 7.10
N PHE A 117 16.30 1.74 5.81
CA PHE A 117 17.24 1.41 4.72
C PHE A 117 18.36 2.45 4.60
N ALA A 118 18.04 3.74 4.69
CA ALA A 118 19.04 4.80 4.71
C ALA A 118 20.03 4.62 5.88
N MET A 119 19.51 4.31 7.08
CA MET A 119 20.33 4.05 8.26
C MET A 119 21.27 2.84 8.06
N VAL A 120 20.77 1.74 7.51
CA VAL A 120 21.60 0.54 7.27
C VAL A 120 22.60 0.78 6.14
N HIS A 121 22.23 1.57 5.13
CA HIS A 121 23.16 2.00 4.09
C HIS A 121 24.31 2.83 4.66
N ASP A 122 24.07 3.79 5.54
CA ASP A 122 25.09 4.57 6.23
C ASP A 122 26.10 3.69 6.99
N GLU A 123 25.61 2.57 7.55
CA GLU A 123 26.43 1.64 8.33
C GLU A 123 27.22 0.65 7.45
N LEU A 124 26.61 0.13 6.39
CA LEU A 124 27.10 -1.04 5.64
C LEU A 124 27.40 -0.77 4.15
N GLY A 125 27.17 0.45 3.64
CA GLY A 125 27.29 0.77 2.21
C GLY A 125 28.70 0.56 1.62
N GLU A 126 29.74 0.49 2.45
CA GLU A 126 31.08 0.09 1.96
C GLU A 126 31.18 -1.42 1.66
N GLN A 127 30.37 -2.25 2.33
CA GLN A 127 30.38 -3.71 2.27
C GLN A 127 29.27 -4.27 1.38
N VAL A 128 28.13 -3.60 1.32
CA VAL A 128 26.91 -3.98 0.62
C VAL A 128 26.48 -2.82 -0.27
N THR A 129 26.13 -3.10 -1.51
CA THR A 129 25.56 -2.10 -2.42
C THR A 129 24.06 -2.02 -2.21
N PHE A 130 23.51 -0.79 -2.15
CA PHE A 130 22.06 -0.55 -2.08
C PHE A 130 21.57 0.02 -3.40
N VAL A 131 20.48 -0.55 -3.92
CA VAL A 131 19.79 -0.12 -5.14
C VAL A 131 18.31 -0.03 -4.85
N GLY A 132 17.76 1.16 -4.86
CA GLY A 132 16.30 1.35 -4.86
C GLY A 132 15.74 1.20 -6.26
N VAL A 133 14.58 0.59 -6.42
CA VAL A 133 13.83 0.55 -7.68
C VAL A 133 12.52 1.29 -7.50
N ASN A 134 12.43 2.46 -8.10
CA ASN A 134 11.24 3.31 -8.03
C ASN A 134 10.24 2.93 -9.12
N VAL A 135 9.12 2.32 -8.71
CA VAL A 135 8.16 1.63 -9.59
C VAL A 135 6.95 2.49 -9.89
N ARG A 136 6.68 2.72 -11.20
CA ARG A 136 5.47 3.41 -11.71
C ARG A 136 5.18 4.72 -10.97
N ASP A 137 6.21 5.52 -10.79
CA ASP A 137 6.18 6.75 -10.01
C ASP A 137 6.65 7.94 -10.86
N SER A 138 6.32 9.14 -10.43
CA SER A 138 6.87 10.35 -11.03
C SER A 138 8.28 10.60 -10.50
N GLU A 139 9.14 11.18 -11.33
CA GLU A 139 10.51 11.51 -10.92
C GLU A 139 10.53 12.56 -9.79
N ASP A 140 9.65 13.56 -9.86
CA ASP A 140 9.57 14.62 -8.87
C ASP A 140 9.09 14.07 -7.50
N ASP A 141 8.07 13.22 -7.47
CA ASP A 141 7.57 12.62 -6.23
C ASP A 141 8.59 11.64 -5.63
N ALA A 142 9.29 10.87 -6.49
CA ALA A 142 10.38 10.02 -6.04
C ALA A 142 11.48 10.83 -5.35
N ARG A 143 11.96 11.92 -5.97
CA ARG A 143 12.99 12.79 -5.38
C ARG A 143 12.57 13.39 -4.05
N LEU A 144 11.31 13.86 -3.95
CA LEU A 144 10.76 14.39 -2.70
C LEU A 144 10.72 13.32 -1.59
N LEU A 145 10.37 12.09 -1.95
CA LEU A 145 10.37 10.97 -0.99
C LEU A 145 11.78 10.66 -0.49
N LEU A 146 12.77 10.55 -1.40
CA LEU A 146 14.15 10.25 -1.03
C LEU A 146 14.74 11.34 -0.12
N GLU A 147 14.49 12.62 -0.44
CA GLU A 147 14.89 13.74 0.41
C GLU A 147 14.26 13.65 1.82
N ALA A 148 12.96 13.33 1.88
CA ALA A 148 12.24 13.23 3.14
C ALA A 148 12.66 12.03 4.01
N THR A 149 13.16 10.96 3.40
CA THR A 149 13.55 9.70 4.07
C THR A 149 15.06 9.57 4.30
N GLY A 150 15.87 10.47 3.74
CA GLY A 150 17.32 10.47 3.87
C GLY A 150 18.02 9.41 2.99
N VAL A 151 17.32 8.85 2.01
CA VAL A 151 17.92 7.89 1.07
C VAL A 151 18.85 8.62 0.09
N ASP A 152 20.10 8.21 0.04
CA ASP A 152 21.15 8.77 -0.81
C ASP A 152 21.91 7.72 -1.66
N TYR A 153 21.48 6.46 -1.60
CA TYR A 153 22.02 5.41 -2.46
C TYR A 153 21.39 5.44 -3.87
N THR A 154 21.97 4.65 -4.78
CA THR A 154 21.53 4.59 -6.19
C THR A 154 20.09 4.17 -6.33
N VAL A 155 19.33 4.90 -7.16
CA VAL A 155 17.94 4.59 -7.48
C VAL A 155 17.74 4.38 -8.97
N ALA A 156 17.29 3.18 -9.34
CA ALA A 156 16.77 2.83 -10.64
C ALA A 156 15.32 3.32 -10.80
N ARG A 157 14.93 3.68 -12.00
CA ARG A 157 13.55 4.02 -12.34
C ARG A 157 12.92 2.88 -13.14
N ASP A 158 11.74 2.48 -12.73
CA ASP A 158 10.92 1.48 -13.42
C ASP A 158 9.53 2.04 -13.76
N PRO A 159 9.43 2.98 -14.72
CA PRO A 159 8.15 3.63 -15.04
C PRO A 159 7.11 2.67 -15.63
N SER A 160 7.53 1.58 -16.24
CA SER A 160 6.66 0.55 -16.80
C SER A 160 6.26 -0.53 -15.78
N GLY A 161 7.08 -0.78 -14.78
CA GLY A 161 6.99 -1.90 -13.87
C GLY A 161 7.66 -3.17 -14.42
N ALA A 162 8.47 -3.05 -15.46
CA ALA A 162 9.12 -4.21 -16.09
C ALA A 162 10.19 -4.86 -15.19
N LEU A 163 10.95 -4.05 -14.43
CA LEU A 163 11.88 -4.58 -13.44
C LEU A 163 11.14 -5.28 -12.29
N ALA A 164 10.07 -4.67 -11.79
CA ALA A 164 9.24 -5.27 -10.76
C ALA A 164 8.65 -6.61 -11.23
N GLU A 165 8.16 -6.69 -12.47
CA GLU A 165 7.66 -7.93 -13.07
C GLU A 165 8.77 -8.98 -13.20
N ALA A 166 9.95 -8.60 -13.66
CA ALA A 166 11.08 -9.51 -13.83
C ALA A 166 11.61 -10.09 -12.51
N PHE A 167 11.46 -9.36 -11.40
CA PHE A 167 11.76 -9.83 -10.05
C PHE A 167 10.57 -10.53 -9.38
N GLY A 168 9.44 -10.70 -10.06
CA GLY A 168 8.24 -11.32 -9.49
C GLY A 168 7.61 -10.50 -8.35
N VAL A 169 7.79 -9.18 -8.34
CA VAL A 169 7.21 -8.29 -7.32
C VAL A 169 5.69 -8.21 -7.49
N ILE A 170 4.96 -8.75 -6.54
CA ILE A 170 3.50 -8.71 -6.50
C ILE A 170 3.00 -7.53 -5.66
N ASN A 171 3.69 -7.26 -4.55
CA ASN A 171 3.35 -6.21 -3.59
C ASN A 171 4.58 -5.34 -3.29
N MET A 172 4.36 -4.11 -2.85
CA MET A 172 5.41 -3.23 -2.34
C MET A 172 5.15 -2.85 -0.89
N PRO A 173 6.25 -2.67 -0.12
CA PRO A 173 7.64 -2.86 -0.49
C PRO A 173 7.99 -4.33 -0.70
N SER A 174 9.03 -4.59 -1.48
CA SER A 174 9.68 -5.90 -1.60
C SER A 174 11.17 -5.71 -1.70
N THR A 175 11.92 -6.54 -0.97
CA THR A 175 13.38 -6.46 -0.94
C THR A 175 13.98 -7.77 -1.38
N PHE A 176 14.97 -7.69 -2.24
CA PHE A 176 15.79 -8.82 -2.68
C PHE A 176 17.23 -8.59 -2.26
N ILE A 177 17.90 -9.65 -1.85
CA ILE A 177 19.32 -9.64 -1.58
C ILE A 177 20.00 -10.52 -2.60
N LEU A 178 21.01 -9.96 -3.27
CA LEU A 178 21.81 -10.65 -4.26
C LEU A 178 23.19 -10.94 -3.68
N ASP A 179 23.79 -12.06 -4.10
CA ASP A 179 25.19 -12.32 -3.85
C ASP A 179 26.10 -11.46 -4.77
N ALA A 180 27.41 -11.60 -4.62
CA ALA A 180 28.38 -10.87 -5.41
C ALA A 180 28.36 -11.22 -6.91
N GLU A 181 27.78 -12.36 -7.27
CA GLU A 181 27.58 -12.84 -8.62
C GLU A 181 26.25 -12.42 -9.24
N GLY A 182 25.38 -11.69 -8.48
CA GLY A 182 24.09 -11.19 -8.93
C GLY A 182 22.97 -12.23 -8.89
N ARG A 183 23.08 -13.26 -8.04
CA ARG A 183 22.03 -14.25 -7.81
C ARG A 183 21.19 -13.86 -6.61
N VAL A 184 19.89 -14.03 -6.69
CA VAL A 184 18.98 -13.85 -5.55
C VAL A 184 19.29 -14.89 -4.48
N VAL A 185 19.65 -14.45 -3.28
CA VAL A 185 19.88 -15.32 -2.11
C VAL A 185 18.83 -15.16 -1.02
N SER A 186 18.08 -14.06 -1.05
CA SER A 186 16.93 -13.83 -0.17
C SER A 186 15.91 -12.94 -0.86
N SER A 187 14.62 -13.15 -0.58
CA SER A 187 13.52 -12.27 -0.98
C SER A 187 12.58 -12.04 0.21
N HIS A 188 12.24 -10.78 0.44
CA HIS A 188 11.35 -10.38 1.53
C HIS A 188 10.19 -9.54 0.99
N PRO A 189 9.01 -10.10 0.83
CA PRO A 189 7.81 -9.34 0.51
C PRO A 189 7.28 -8.63 1.76
N GLY A 190 7.03 -7.33 1.68
CA GLY A 190 6.57 -6.51 2.79
C GLY A 190 7.66 -5.68 3.45
N VAL A 191 7.28 -4.99 4.52
CA VAL A 191 8.16 -4.07 5.25
C VAL A 191 9.27 -4.84 5.96
N LEU A 192 10.51 -4.39 5.76
CA LEU A 192 11.71 -4.92 6.40
C LEU A 192 12.32 -3.84 7.30
N THR A 193 12.37 -4.09 8.61
CA THR A 193 12.97 -3.16 9.57
C THR A 193 14.49 -3.15 9.48
N ALA A 194 15.14 -2.09 9.97
CA ALA A 194 16.60 -2.02 10.03
C ALA A 194 17.23 -3.22 10.78
N GLY A 195 16.56 -3.73 11.80
CA GLY A 195 17.02 -4.91 12.55
C GLY A 195 16.99 -6.19 11.73
N GLU A 196 15.91 -6.42 11.02
CA GLU A 196 15.73 -7.56 10.13
C GLU A 196 16.69 -7.50 8.94
N LEU A 197 16.81 -6.31 8.29
CA LEU A 197 17.75 -6.12 7.19
C LEU A 197 19.20 -6.41 7.61
N ARG A 198 19.63 -5.96 8.79
CA ARG A 198 20.97 -6.30 9.32
C ARG A 198 21.13 -7.79 9.57
N ALA A 199 20.09 -8.48 10.05
CA ALA A 199 20.13 -9.92 10.28
C ALA A 199 20.26 -10.70 8.97
N GLU A 200 19.52 -10.32 7.93
CA GLU A 200 19.62 -10.88 6.58
C GLU A 200 21.05 -10.71 6.03
N LEU A 201 21.61 -9.51 6.11
CA LEU A 201 22.94 -9.20 5.59
C LEU A 201 24.06 -9.93 6.37
N ALA A 202 23.89 -10.11 7.67
CA ALA A 202 24.87 -10.85 8.49
C ALA A 202 24.93 -12.35 8.13
N GLY A 203 23.89 -12.91 7.53
CA GLY A 203 23.84 -14.29 7.05
C GLY A 203 24.61 -14.57 5.75
N LEU A 204 25.11 -13.52 5.08
CA LEU A 204 25.81 -13.63 3.79
C LEU A 204 27.32 -13.83 3.90
N GLY A 205 27.86 -13.85 5.12
CA GLY A 205 29.32 -13.90 5.42
C GLY A 205 29.86 -15.30 5.67
#